data_af76c07da32c5df5d531408ebcac00c8
#
_entry.id   af76c07da32c5df5d531408ebcac00c8
#
_cell.length_a   1.000
_cell.length_b   1.000
_cell.length_c   1.000
_cell.angle_alpha   90.00
_cell.angle_beta   90.00
_cell.angle_gamma   90.00
#
_symmetry.space_group_name_H-M   'P 1'
#
loop_
_entity.id
_entity.type
_entity.pdbx_description
1 polymer ?
#
loop_
_entity_poly.entity_id
_entity_poly.type
_entity_poly.pdbx_seq_one_letter_code
_entity_poly.pdbx_strand_id
1 'polypeptide(L)'
;MKSRFVRTMPAVAVYLIGSGSIALADTSEVKGPTPLIVAKSGKHCKDDPNCFNRIHYAVKPVARVNPGQLFVLETRDGLDSDLDFNSTPADVAAVDLDRCHPLTGPVSVEGAKRGDAIAVTVVDIAPDEFATTTIVPGFGFLRDVFPDAYIVHWELNRLEARSKDMPGIAVPMNAFMGTVGVLPGKPELQKWLKREKALADAGGAVLLPQPLDALPSSLCGAKGTAKEECVRTVPPRENGGNTDSKETVVGTTLLFPCFIDGCGLFAGDVHFAMGGGEVAGTGIEMGAKVRLQAKVIPGGASRLSTMHFEGDAQLKTLAPSSFYAISGLPIKPEGEEPVFSTYLGGQKIAPLANLSEDLTLAARNATLNMIDFLVTTKGLTREQAYVLASVAVDLNIAQVVDVPNVGVTAILNRDVFKE
;
A
#
# COMPACT_ATOMS: atom_id res chain seq x y z
N MET A 1 70.21 17.68 -35.82
CA MET A 1 69.33 17.42 -36.98
C MET A 1 67.91 17.52 -36.54
N LYS A 2 67.22 18.62 -36.93
CA LYS A 2 65.81 18.93 -36.54
C LYS A 2 64.91 18.55 -37.73
N SER A 3 64.00 17.61 -37.59
CA SER A 3 62.98 17.31 -38.60
C SER A 3 61.62 17.88 -38.11
N ARG A 4 61.09 18.86 -38.86
CA ARG A 4 59.81 19.43 -38.73
C ARG A 4 58.76 18.59 -39.51
N PHE A 5 57.79 18.03 -38.88
CA PHE A 5 56.63 17.50 -39.57
C PHE A 5 55.49 18.58 -39.62
N VAL A 6 55.17 18.96 -40.85
CA VAL A 6 54.02 19.81 -41.17
C VAL A 6 52.77 18.88 -41.32
N ARG A 7 51.77 19.08 -40.53
CA ARG A 7 50.46 18.43 -40.74
C ARG A 7 49.51 19.36 -41.48
N THR A 8 49.19 18.94 -42.69
CA THR A 8 48.14 19.54 -43.51
C THR A 8 46.72 19.14 -42.95
N MET A 9 45.86 20.13 -42.72
CA MET A 9 44.42 19.92 -42.40
C MET A 9 43.65 19.66 -43.68
N PRO A 10 42.67 18.71 -43.68
CA PRO A 10 41.72 18.60 -44.80
C PRO A 10 40.57 19.61 -44.64
N ALA A 11 40.16 20.13 -45.80
CA ALA A 11 39.06 21.09 -45.93
C ALA A 11 37.71 20.50 -45.53
N VAL A 12 36.93 21.25 -44.71
CA VAL A 12 35.56 20.93 -44.36
C VAL A 12 34.65 21.32 -45.52
N ALA A 13 34.01 20.34 -46.13
CA ALA A 13 32.93 20.58 -47.11
C ALA A 13 31.63 20.93 -46.38
N VAL A 14 31.11 22.13 -46.59
CA VAL A 14 29.79 22.55 -46.10
C VAL A 14 28.72 21.97 -47.01
N TYR A 15 27.95 21.02 -46.54
CA TYR A 15 26.75 20.57 -47.23
C TYR A 15 25.57 21.50 -46.85
N LEU A 16 25.03 22.19 -47.85
CA LEU A 16 23.78 22.91 -47.76
C LEU A 16 22.66 21.88 -47.66
N ILE A 17 22.01 21.77 -46.50
CA ILE A 17 20.80 20.97 -46.30
C ILE A 17 19.64 21.77 -46.82
N GLY A 18 19.04 21.26 -47.90
CA GLY A 18 17.79 21.80 -48.44
C GLY A 18 16.65 21.70 -47.44
N SER A 19 15.84 22.77 -47.34
CA SER A 19 14.60 22.87 -46.59
C SER A 19 13.54 21.93 -47.16
N GLY A 20 13.60 20.66 -46.77
CA GLY A 20 12.46 19.74 -46.97
C GLY A 20 11.44 19.95 -45.84
N SER A 21 10.24 20.35 -46.21
CA SER A 21 9.10 20.39 -45.30
C SER A 21 8.86 18.99 -44.74
N ILE A 22 9.10 18.81 -43.44
CA ILE A 22 8.69 17.60 -42.72
C ILE A 22 7.17 17.66 -42.61
N ALA A 23 6.48 16.87 -43.43
CA ALA A 23 5.05 16.59 -43.23
C ALA A 23 4.92 15.93 -41.83
N LEU A 24 4.22 16.61 -40.92
CA LEU A 24 3.80 16.00 -39.67
C LEU A 24 2.97 14.77 -40.01
N ALA A 25 3.49 13.58 -39.74
CA ALA A 25 2.73 12.36 -39.82
C ALA A 25 1.51 12.51 -38.92
N ASP A 26 0.35 12.36 -39.52
CA ASP A 26 -0.92 12.28 -38.82
C ASP A 26 -0.82 11.13 -37.79
N THR A 27 -0.70 11.47 -36.51
CA THR A 27 -0.80 10.52 -35.43
C THR A 27 -2.26 10.17 -35.26
N SER A 28 -2.79 9.38 -36.23
CA SER A 28 -4.04 8.68 -36.00
C SER A 28 -3.85 7.83 -34.76
N GLU A 29 -4.47 8.25 -33.65
CA GLU A 29 -4.60 7.44 -32.45
C GLU A 29 -5.07 6.04 -32.87
N VAL A 30 -4.20 5.05 -32.75
CA VAL A 30 -4.59 3.65 -32.82
C VAL A 30 -5.53 3.45 -31.63
N LYS A 31 -6.84 3.61 -31.85
CA LYS A 31 -7.88 3.31 -30.88
C LYS A 31 -7.81 1.82 -30.61
N GLY A 32 -7.03 1.42 -29.60
CA GLY A 32 -7.12 0.10 -29.03
C GLY A 32 -8.54 -0.15 -28.48
N PRO A 33 -8.94 -1.39 -28.28
CA PRO A 33 -10.26 -1.68 -27.72
C PRO A 33 -10.46 -0.91 -26.43
N THR A 34 -11.63 -0.27 -26.28
CA THR A 34 -12.00 0.46 -25.06
C THR A 34 -11.83 -0.46 -23.84
N PRO A 35 -11.10 -0.05 -22.79
CA PRO A 35 -10.91 -0.88 -21.62
C PRO A 35 -12.24 -1.14 -20.92
N LEU A 36 -12.40 -2.33 -20.36
CA LEU A 36 -13.51 -2.61 -19.43
C LEU A 36 -13.33 -1.75 -18.19
N ILE A 37 -14.38 -1.07 -17.74
CA ILE A 37 -14.36 -0.26 -16.51
C ILE A 37 -15.31 -0.89 -15.51
N VAL A 38 -14.77 -1.25 -14.34
CA VAL A 38 -15.55 -1.55 -13.14
C VAL A 38 -15.67 -0.24 -12.37
N ALA A 39 -16.73 0.48 -12.67
CA ALA A 39 -16.93 1.84 -12.20
C ALA A 39 -17.35 1.87 -10.72
N LYS A 40 -16.87 2.87 -9.99
CA LYS A 40 -17.35 3.25 -8.65
C LYS A 40 -18.71 3.93 -8.78
N SER A 41 -19.67 3.57 -7.92
CA SER A 41 -20.98 4.21 -7.83
C SER A 41 -21.39 4.47 -6.39
N GLY A 42 -22.21 5.48 -6.14
CA GLY A 42 -22.58 5.90 -4.78
C GLY A 42 -21.42 6.46 -3.97
N LYS A 43 -21.70 6.95 -2.76
CA LYS A 43 -20.66 7.48 -1.87
C LYS A 43 -19.90 6.34 -1.18
N HIS A 44 -20.60 5.37 -0.63
CA HIS A 44 -20.03 4.28 0.17
C HIS A 44 -20.14 2.93 -0.54
N CYS A 45 -19.33 1.97 -0.12
CA CYS A 45 -19.33 0.59 -0.62
C CYS A 45 -20.71 -0.08 -0.55
N LYS A 46 -21.50 0.20 0.49
CA LYS A 46 -22.87 -0.33 0.63
C LYS A 46 -23.84 0.09 -0.48
N ASP A 47 -23.54 1.21 -1.15
CA ASP A 47 -24.35 1.80 -2.23
C ASP A 47 -23.83 1.41 -3.63
N ASP A 48 -22.81 0.54 -3.69
CA ASP A 48 -22.10 0.17 -4.91
C ASP A 48 -22.12 -1.35 -5.14
N PRO A 49 -22.79 -1.84 -6.20
CA PRO A 49 -22.84 -3.26 -6.52
C PRO A 49 -21.47 -3.84 -6.92
N ASN A 50 -20.49 -3.01 -7.24
CA ASN A 50 -19.13 -3.41 -7.62
C ASN A 50 -18.17 -3.42 -6.42
N CYS A 51 -18.66 -3.15 -5.22
CA CYS A 51 -17.85 -3.04 -4.02
C CYS A 51 -18.20 -4.12 -2.99
N PHE A 52 -17.20 -4.56 -2.24
CA PHE A 52 -17.32 -5.45 -1.08
C PHE A 52 -16.20 -5.17 -0.08
N ASN A 53 -16.40 -5.54 1.20
CA ASN A 53 -15.42 -5.29 2.26
C ASN A 53 -15.15 -6.53 3.15
N ARG A 54 -15.51 -7.70 2.69
CA ARG A 54 -15.22 -9.00 3.34
C ARG A 54 -14.78 -10.01 2.30
N ILE A 55 -13.79 -10.80 2.62
CA ILE A 55 -13.24 -11.82 1.72
C ILE A 55 -13.90 -13.17 2.01
N HIS A 56 -14.50 -13.77 0.97
CA HIS A 56 -15.06 -15.10 1.00
C HIS A 56 -15.10 -15.68 -0.42
N TYR A 57 -14.90 -16.99 -0.58
CA TYR A 57 -14.86 -17.66 -1.89
C TYR A 57 -16.18 -17.56 -2.70
N ALA A 58 -17.29 -17.30 -2.05
CA ALA A 58 -18.60 -17.21 -2.69
C ALA A 58 -18.99 -15.78 -3.11
N VAL A 59 -18.14 -14.77 -2.90
CA VAL A 59 -18.36 -13.43 -3.45
C VAL A 59 -18.40 -13.52 -4.98
N LYS A 60 -19.45 -12.98 -5.58
CA LYS A 60 -19.67 -13.12 -7.03
C LYS A 60 -18.83 -12.12 -7.81
N PRO A 61 -18.21 -12.55 -8.92
CA PRO A 61 -17.54 -11.63 -9.84
C PRO A 61 -18.53 -10.60 -10.41
N VAL A 62 -18.12 -9.33 -10.40
CA VAL A 62 -18.88 -8.20 -10.98
C VAL A 62 -18.54 -7.98 -12.45
N ALA A 63 -17.40 -8.50 -12.90
CA ALA A 63 -16.94 -8.40 -14.28
C ALA A 63 -16.11 -9.64 -14.68
N ARG A 64 -15.91 -9.78 -16.02
CA ARG A 64 -15.02 -10.79 -16.61
C ARG A 64 -14.09 -10.12 -17.60
N VAL A 65 -12.84 -10.53 -17.62
CA VAL A 65 -11.80 -10.03 -18.54
C VAL A 65 -11.11 -11.18 -19.25
N ASN A 66 -10.80 -11.01 -20.52
CA ASN A 66 -9.94 -11.95 -21.24
C ASN A 66 -8.47 -11.77 -20.83
N PRO A 67 -7.64 -12.81 -20.84
CA PRO A 67 -6.20 -12.68 -20.67
C PRO A 67 -5.61 -11.65 -21.64
N GLY A 68 -4.83 -10.71 -21.12
CA GLY A 68 -4.24 -9.61 -21.88
C GLY A 68 -5.17 -8.43 -22.15
N GLN A 69 -6.45 -8.51 -21.82
CA GLN A 69 -7.37 -7.37 -21.89
C GLN A 69 -7.01 -6.33 -20.83
N LEU A 70 -7.00 -5.06 -21.25
CA LEU A 70 -6.86 -3.92 -20.35
C LEU A 70 -8.21 -3.65 -19.65
N PHE A 71 -8.18 -3.41 -18.34
CA PHE A 71 -9.37 -3.04 -17.57
C PHE A 71 -9.01 -2.04 -16.47
N VAL A 72 -10.02 -1.33 -15.98
CA VAL A 72 -9.90 -0.29 -14.94
C VAL A 72 -10.79 -0.68 -13.76
N LEU A 73 -10.23 -0.57 -12.55
CA LEU A 73 -10.98 -0.60 -11.30
C LEU A 73 -11.01 0.83 -10.74
N GLU A 74 -12.19 1.39 -10.55
CA GLU A 74 -12.35 2.66 -9.83
C GLU A 74 -12.53 2.36 -8.35
N THR A 75 -11.56 2.76 -7.52
CA THR A 75 -11.50 2.43 -6.09
C THR A 75 -11.94 3.61 -5.21
N ARG A 76 -12.32 3.32 -3.97
CA ARG A 76 -12.46 4.27 -2.87
C ARG A 76 -11.15 4.27 -2.07
N ASP A 77 -10.99 5.30 -1.23
CA ASP A 77 -9.99 5.28 -0.18
C ASP A 77 -10.27 4.18 0.88
N GLY A 78 -9.29 3.85 1.72
CA GLY A 78 -9.39 2.78 2.72
C GLY A 78 -10.49 2.96 3.76
N LEU A 79 -10.95 4.19 3.97
CA LEU A 79 -11.99 4.56 4.94
C LEU A 79 -13.39 4.71 4.33
N ASP A 80 -13.63 4.14 3.15
CA ASP A 80 -14.94 4.11 2.46
C ASP A 80 -15.52 5.50 2.16
N SER A 81 -14.67 6.50 1.88
CA SER A 81 -15.07 7.89 1.59
C SER A 81 -15.86 8.56 2.74
N ASP A 82 -15.58 8.16 3.98
CA ASP A 82 -16.17 8.79 5.16
C ASP A 82 -15.65 10.21 5.38
N LEU A 83 -14.41 10.50 4.96
CA LEU A 83 -13.74 11.78 5.15
C LEU A 83 -13.71 12.62 3.86
N ASP A 84 -13.73 13.94 4.02
CA ASP A 84 -13.63 14.92 2.93
C ASP A 84 -12.81 16.15 3.36
N PHE A 85 -12.71 17.18 2.49
CA PHE A 85 -11.96 18.40 2.77
C PHE A 85 -12.42 19.21 4.01
N ASN A 86 -13.63 18.93 4.52
CA ASN A 86 -14.19 19.63 5.67
C ASN A 86 -14.13 18.78 6.95
N SER A 87 -13.65 17.54 6.84
CA SER A 87 -13.56 16.62 7.96
C SER A 87 -12.61 17.13 9.04
N THR A 88 -12.94 16.84 10.27
CA THR A 88 -12.23 17.26 11.49
C THR A 88 -11.70 16.06 12.24
N PRO A 89 -10.84 16.21 13.25
CA PRO A 89 -10.45 15.11 14.13
C PRO A 89 -11.64 14.39 14.78
N ALA A 90 -12.76 15.08 15.02
CA ALA A 90 -13.98 14.45 15.55
C ALA A 90 -14.62 13.46 14.55
N ASP A 91 -14.55 13.77 13.26
CA ASP A 91 -15.02 12.86 12.20
C ASP A 91 -14.11 11.63 12.11
N VAL A 92 -12.77 11.80 12.26
CA VAL A 92 -11.82 10.68 12.33
C VAL A 92 -12.10 9.79 13.54
N ALA A 93 -12.39 10.37 14.70
CA ALA A 93 -12.75 9.60 15.90
C ALA A 93 -14.07 8.81 15.74
N ALA A 94 -14.92 9.21 14.79
CA ALA A 94 -16.21 8.57 14.50
C ALA A 94 -16.12 7.57 13.32
N VAL A 95 -14.95 7.42 12.66
CA VAL A 95 -14.78 6.48 11.54
C VAL A 95 -15.06 5.06 11.99
N ASP A 96 -15.85 4.35 11.20
CA ASP A 96 -16.18 2.95 11.43
C ASP A 96 -15.17 2.03 10.70
N LEU A 97 -14.15 1.58 11.43
CA LEU A 97 -13.16 0.64 10.91
C LEU A 97 -13.74 -0.73 10.52
N ASP A 98 -15.01 -1.03 10.85
CA ASP A 98 -15.66 -2.25 10.36
C ASP A 98 -15.98 -2.18 8.86
N ARG A 99 -15.95 -1.00 8.24
CA ARG A 99 -16.10 -0.82 6.80
C ARG A 99 -14.81 -1.02 6.01
N CYS A 100 -13.64 -1.01 6.67
CA CYS A 100 -12.33 -1.16 6.03
C CYS A 100 -12.08 -2.60 5.57
N HIS A 101 -11.55 -2.80 4.35
CA HIS A 101 -11.37 -1.80 3.29
C HIS A 101 -12.44 -2.04 2.22
N PRO A 102 -12.98 -0.99 1.61
CA PRO A 102 -13.85 -1.14 0.46
C PRO A 102 -13.02 -1.60 -0.76
N LEU A 103 -13.37 -2.73 -1.34
CA LEU A 103 -12.66 -3.36 -2.45
C LEU A 103 -13.51 -3.35 -3.71
N THR A 104 -12.94 -2.93 -4.83
CA THR A 104 -13.59 -2.98 -6.15
C THR A 104 -13.33 -4.32 -6.82
N GLY A 105 -14.39 -4.96 -7.27
CA GLY A 105 -14.35 -6.31 -7.84
C GLY A 105 -15.37 -7.26 -7.17
N PRO A 106 -15.13 -8.58 -7.19
CA PRO A 106 -14.01 -9.27 -7.85
C PRO A 106 -14.18 -9.34 -9.38
N VAL A 107 -13.05 -9.37 -10.09
CA VAL A 107 -13.01 -9.59 -11.54
C VAL A 107 -12.55 -11.01 -11.82
N SER A 108 -13.32 -11.73 -12.67
CA SER A 108 -12.96 -13.07 -13.13
C SER A 108 -12.06 -12.98 -14.37
N VAL A 109 -10.91 -13.65 -14.35
CA VAL A 109 -10.03 -13.78 -15.52
C VAL A 109 -10.44 -15.03 -16.30
N GLU A 110 -10.85 -14.84 -17.55
CA GLU A 110 -11.39 -15.93 -18.39
C GLU A 110 -10.34 -17.00 -18.63
N GLY A 111 -10.75 -18.27 -18.51
CA GLY A 111 -9.89 -19.43 -18.70
C GLY A 111 -8.99 -19.78 -17.51
N ALA A 112 -8.84 -18.91 -16.51
CA ALA A 112 -8.08 -19.24 -15.31
C ALA A 112 -8.79 -20.30 -14.46
N LYS A 113 -8.03 -21.27 -13.96
CA LYS A 113 -8.53 -22.40 -13.17
C LYS A 113 -7.86 -22.43 -11.80
N ARG A 114 -8.54 -23.05 -10.82
CA ARG A 114 -7.88 -23.41 -9.56
C ARG A 114 -6.58 -24.19 -9.85
N GLY A 115 -5.47 -23.75 -9.23
CA GLY A 115 -4.13 -24.33 -9.45
C GLY A 115 -3.29 -23.58 -10.49
N ASP A 116 -3.89 -22.69 -11.28
CA ASP A 116 -3.14 -21.75 -12.11
C ASP A 116 -2.61 -20.59 -11.26
N ALA A 117 -1.80 -19.73 -11.86
CA ALA A 117 -1.53 -18.40 -11.34
C ALA A 117 -2.02 -17.34 -12.33
N ILE A 118 -2.27 -16.14 -11.85
CA ILE A 118 -2.41 -14.95 -12.70
C ILE A 118 -1.24 -14.01 -12.49
N ALA A 119 -0.73 -13.47 -13.60
CA ALA A 119 0.22 -12.36 -13.62
C ALA A 119 -0.55 -11.08 -13.93
N VAL A 120 -0.60 -10.14 -12.98
CA VAL A 120 -1.35 -8.89 -13.06
C VAL A 120 -0.37 -7.72 -13.15
N THR A 121 -0.29 -7.09 -14.32
CA THR A 121 0.56 -5.92 -14.52
C THR A 121 -0.20 -4.65 -14.17
N VAL A 122 0.40 -3.81 -13.34
CA VAL A 122 -0.09 -2.47 -13.01
C VAL A 122 0.32 -1.52 -14.13
N VAL A 123 -0.65 -1.05 -14.92
CA VAL A 123 -0.38 -0.26 -16.13
C VAL A 123 -0.42 1.24 -15.84
N ASP A 124 -1.35 1.69 -14.99
CA ASP A 124 -1.48 3.09 -14.57
C ASP A 124 -2.26 3.17 -13.26
N ILE A 125 -1.97 4.19 -12.47
CA ILE A 125 -2.75 4.59 -11.29
C ILE A 125 -3.01 6.09 -11.42
N ALA A 126 -4.28 6.45 -11.66
CA ALA A 126 -4.70 7.84 -11.72
C ALA A 126 -5.35 8.22 -10.39
N PRO A 127 -4.77 9.15 -9.62
CA PRO A 127 -5.32 9.59 -8.35
C PRO A 127 -6.61 10.39 -8.54
N ASP A 128 -7.51 10.33 -7.56
CA ASP A 128 -8.53 11.37 -7.36
C ASP A 128 -7.83 12.67 -6.90
N GLU A 129 -8.57 13.77 -6.76
CA GLU A 129 -7.99 15.09 -6.42
C GLU A 129 -7.78 15.30 -4.92
N PHE A 130 -8.31 14.38 -4.10
CA PHE A 130 -8.34 14.49 -2.64
C PHE A 130 -7.83 13.21 -1.97
N ALA A 131 -7.14 13.40 -0.85
CA ALA A 131 -6.73 12.31 0.05
C ALA A 131 -6.64 12.78 1.50
N THR A 132 -6.56 11.83 2.42
CA THR A 132 -6.28 12.09 3.83
C THR A 132 -5.15 11.20 4.34
N THR A 133 -4.50 11.65 5.42
CA THR A 133 -3.72 10.80 6.31
C THR A 133 -4.21 11.04 7.73
N THR A 134 -4.51 9.98 8.46
CA THR A 134 -5.18 10.08 9.76
C THR A 134 -4.40 9.37 10.87
N ILE A 135 -4.59 9.83 12.10
CA ILE A 135 -4.32 9.08 13.32
C ILE A 135 -5.67 8.68 13.88
N VAL A 136 -6.03 7.40 13.74
CA VAL A 136 -7.29 6.88 14.27
C VAL A 136 -7.06 6.39 15.71
N PRO A 137 -7.84 6.83 16.71
CA PRO A 137 -7.68 6.39 18.09
C PRO A 137 -7.65 4.88 18.26
N GLY A 138 -6.63 4.38 18.95
CA GLY A 138 -6.45 2.94 19.19
C GLY A 138 -5.85 2.15 18.01
N PHE A 139 -5.56 2.80 16.87
CA PHE A 139 -4.93 2.20 15.70
C PHE A 139 -3.56 2.84 15.40
N GLY A 140 -2.73 2.18 14.57
CA GLY A 140 -1.38 2.63 14.25
C GLY A 140 -0.29 2.03 15.16
N PHE A 141 0.96 2.16 14.73
CA PHE A 141 2.12 1.56 15.40
C PHE A 141 2.44 2.23 16.75
N LEU A 142 2.18 3.53 16.88
CA LEU A 142 2.42 4.31 18.10
C LEU A 142 1.09 4.75 18.75
N ARG A 143 0.04 3.93 18.68
CA ARG A 143 -1.32 4.24 19.21
C ARG A 143 -1.38 4.54 20.71
N ASP A 144 -0.36 4.12 21.48
CA ASP A 144 -0.21 4.43 22.90
C ASP A 144 0.42 5.81 23.14
N VAL A 145 1.18 6.33 22.18
CA VAL A 145 1.83 7.66 22.22
C VAL A 145 0.90 8.73 21.63
N PHE A 146 0.09 8.35 20.63
CA PHE A 146 -0.84 9.21 19.91
C PHE A 146 -2.28 8.68 20.07
N PRO A 147 -2.90 8.88 21.25
CA PRO A 147 -4.24 8.36 21.53
C PRO A 147 -5.38 9.17 20.89
N ASP A 148 -5.09 10.42 20.49
CA ASP A 148 -6.09 11.35 20.00
C ASP A 148 -6.17 11.32 18.47
N ALA A 149 -7.39 11.54 17.96
CA ALA A 149 -7.63 11.62 16.52
C ALA A 149 -6.92 12.82 15.89
N TYR A 150 -6.36 12.62 14.72
CA TYR A 150 -5.73 13.68 13.92
C TYR A 150 -5.98 13.46 12.43
N ILE A 151 -5.97 14.53 11.63
CA ILE A 151 -6.18 14.46 10.18
C ILE A 151 -5.28 15.45 9.47
N VAL A 152 -4.72 15.03 8.35
CA VAL A 152 -4.09 15.89 7.34
C VAL A 152 -4.83 15.69 6.02
N HIS A 153 -5.26 16.80 5.41
CA HIS A 153 -5.93 16.84 4.12
C HIS A 153 -4.90 17.10 3.02
N TRP A 154 -4.98 16.32 1.95
CA TRP A 154 -4.07 16.45 0.81
C TRP A 154 -4.82 16.80 -0.47
N GLU A 155 -4.32 17.83 -1.16
CA GLU A 155 -4.66 18.15 -2.55
C GLU A 155 -3.68 17.39 -3.45
N LEU A 156 -4.20 16.59 -4.38
CA LEU A 156 -3.41 15.69 -5.21
C LEU A 156 -3.33 16.15 -6.66
N ASN A 157 -2.20 15.90 -7.29
CA ASN A 157 -2.04 15.87 -8.73
C ASN A 157 -1.10 14.71 -9.12
N ARG A 158 -0.80 14.51 -10.41
CA ARG A 158 0.06 13.39 -10.85
C ARG A 158 1.55 13.54 -10.52
N LEU A 159 1.96 14.59 -9.80
CA LEU A 159 3.35 14.85 -9.43
C LEU A 159 3.56 14.78 -7.93
N GLU A 160 2.68 15.43 -7.16
CA GLU A 160 2.86 15.58 -5.72
C GLU A 160 1.53 15.80 -4.98
N ALA A 161 1.52 15.45 -3.70
CA ALA A 161 0.48 15.78 -2.73
C ALA A 161 0.91 17.00 -1.91
N ARG A 162 0.03 17.97 -1.72
CA ARG A 162 0.24 19.17 -0.89
C ARG A 162 -0.85 19.33 0.14
N SER A 163 -0.52 19.94 1.27
CA SER A 163 -1.46 20.15 2.37
C SER A 163 -1.37 21.56 2.91
N LYS A 164 -2.52 22.16 3.24
CA LYS A 164 -2.60 23.40 4.04
C LYS A 164 -2.32 23.13 5.51
N ASP A 165 -2.57 21.91 5.98
CA ASP A 165 -2.31 21.49 7.36
C ASP A 165 -0.81 21.33 7.64
N MET A 166 0.00 21.18 6.57
CA MET A 166 1.46 21.04 6.64
C MET A 166 2.15 21.92 5.58
N PRO A 167 2.13 23.25 5.73
CA PRO A 167 2.73 24.17 4.78
C PRO A 167 4.22 23.87 4.55
N GLY A 168 4.67 23.97 3.31
CA GLY A 168 6.07 23.68 2.94
C GLY A 168 6.38 22.19 2.74
N ILE A 169 5.43 21.30 2.98
CA ILE A 169 5.54 19.87 2.68
C ILE A 169 4.86 19.58 1.34
N ALA A 170 5.58 18.87 0.46
CA ALA A 170 5.02 18.28 -0.76
C ALA A 170 5.56 16.87 -0.93
N VAL A 171 4.69 15.89 -0.92
CA VAL A 171 5.05 14.48 -1.03
C VAL A 171 4.98 14.06 -2.50
N PRO A 172 6.11 13.62 -3.13
CA PRO A 172 6.10 13.14 -4.50
C PRO A 172 5.16 11.94 -4.68
N MET A 173 4.48 11.87 -5.84
CA MET A 173 3.64 10.73 -6.16
C MET A 173 4.47 9.45 -6.29
N ASN A 174 4.14 8.46 -5.47
CA ASN A 174 4.63 7.09 -5.55
C ASN A 174 3.45 6.13 -5.34
N ALA A 175 2.42 6.29 -6.17
CA ALA A 175 1.14 5.64 -5.96
C ALA A 175 1.22 4.12 -6.18
N PHE A 176 0.56 3.39 -5.29
CA PHE A 176 0.48 1.94 -5.32
C PHE A 176 -0.83 1.43 -4.69
N MET A 177 -1.15 0.16 -4.90
CA MET A 177 -2.31 -0.48 -4.27
C MET A 177 -1.91 -1.05 -2.91
N GLY A 178 -2.43 -0.53 -1.81
CA GLY A 178 -2.28 -1.12 -0.47
C GLY A 178 -2.96 -2.49 -0.43
N THR A 179 -4.19 -2.56 -0.90
CA THR A 179 -4.95 -3.82 -0.96
C THR A 179 -5.15 -4.29 -2.39
N VAL A 180 -4.54 -5.45 -2.73
CA VAL A 180 -4.75 -6.15 -4.00
C VAL A 180 -4.62 -7.66 -3.80
N GLY A 181 -5.55 -8.44 -4.33
CA GLY A 181 -5.51 -9.90 -4.13
C GLY A 181 -6.54 -10.65 -4.95
N VAL A 182 -6.61 -11.95 -4.69
CA VAL A 182 -7.58 -12.87 -5.31
C VAL A 182 -8.46 -13.53 -4.25
N LEU A 183 -9.64 -14.02 -4.64
CA LEU A 183 -10.51 -14.73 -3.70
C LEU A 183 -9.88 -16.07 -3.29
N PRO A 184 -10.03 -16.47 -2.00
CA PRO A 184 -9.59 -17.78 -1.54
C PRO A 184 -10.44 -18.93 -2.12
N GLY A 185 -9.97 -20.14 -2.01
CA GLY A 185 -10.82 -21.33 -2.04
C GLY A 185 -11.40 -21.66 -0.66
N LYS A 186 -12.38 -22.54 -0.61
CA LYS A 186 -12.97 -22.96 0.67
C LYS A 186 -11.94 -23.57 1.64
N PRO A 187 -11.01 -24.45 1.21
CA PRO A 187 -9.98 -25.00 2.11
C PRO A 187 -9.04 -23.94 2.68
N GLU A 188 -8.64 -22.96 1.86
CA GLU A 188 -7.76 -21.87 2.28
C GLU A 188 -8.46 -21.00 3.31
N LEU A 189 -9.70 -20.60 3.06
CA LEU A 189 -10.51 -19.82 3.99
C LEU A 189 -10.67 -20.51 5.35
N GLN A 190 -10.99 -21.81 5.36
CA GLN A 190 -11.12 -22.58 6.59
C GLN A 190 -9.80 -22.68 7.37
N LYS A 191 -8.67 -22.81 6.66
CA LYS A 191 -7.34 -22.78 7.28
C LYS A 191 -7.07 -21.43 7.97
N TRP A 192 -7.42 -20.31 7.31
CA TRP A 192 -7.25 -18.97 7.90
C TRP A 192 -8.12 -18.77 9.12
N LEU A 193 -9.40 -19.06 9.04
CA LEU A 193 -10.34 -18.98 10.16
C LEU A 193 -9.84 -19.76 11.38
N LYS A 194 -9.38 -20.99 11.16
CA LYS A 194 -8.87 -21.85 12.22
C LYS A 194 -7.63 -21.26 12.92
N ARG A 195 -6.64 -20.78 12.15
CA ARG A 195 -5.39 -20.24 12.72
C ARG A 195 -5.60 -18.91 13.42
N GLU A 196 -6.46 -18.04 12.85
CA GLU A 196 -6.77 -16.73 13.43
C GLU A 196 -7.59 -16.87 14.71
N LYS A 197 -8.57 -17.80 14.72
CA LYS A 197 -9.31 -18.11 15.95
C LYS A 197 -8.39 -18.68 17.02
N ALA A 198 -7.47 -19.59 16.70
CA ALA A 198 -6.53 -20.14 17.67
C ALA A 198 -5.62 -19.05 18.27
N LEU A 199 -5.21 -18.06 17.45
CA LEU A 199 -4.43 -16.92 17.93
C LEU A 199 -5.27 -16.02 18.86
N ALA A 200 -6.53 -15.73 18.51
CA ALA A 200 -7.45 -14.97 19.37
C ALA A 200 -7.68 -15.69 20.71
N ASP A 201 -7.92 -17.01 20.68
CA ASP A 201 -8.14 -17.83 21.88
C ASP A 201 -6.88 -17.84 22.79
N ALA A 202 -5.69 -17.64 22.22
CA ALA A 202 -4.42 -17.49 22.95
C ALA A 202 -4.15 -16.04 23.45
N GLY A 203 -5.08 -15.09 23.21
CA GLY A 203 -4.95 -13.68 23.62
C GLY A 203 -4.15 -12.81 22.65
N GLY A 204 -3.86 -13.29 21.43
CA GLY A 204 -3.21 -12.49 20.40
C GLY A 204 -4.16 -11.48 19.76
N ALA A 205 -3.62 -10.38 19.22
CA ALA A 205 -4.40 -9.38 18.49
C ALA A 205 -4.86 -9.95 17.14
N VAL A 206 -6.16 -10.03 16.93
CA VAL A 206 -6.78 -10.59 15.72
C VAL A 206 -8.07 -9.87 15.40
N LEU A 207 -8.30 -9.63 14.12
CA LEU A 207 -9.58 -9.16 13.60
C LEU A 207 -10.40 -10.36 13.07
N LEU A 208 -11.18 -10.98 13.94
CA LEU A 208 -12.06 -12.09 13.58
C LEU A 208 -13.21 -11.61 12.65
N PRO A 209 -13.92 -12.54 11.96
CA PRO A 209 -15.11 -12.22 11.19
C PRO A 209 -16.09 -11.37 11.99
N GLN A 210 -16.52 -10.25 11.40
CA GLN A 210 -17.46 -9.29 11.98
C GLN A 210 -18.55 -9.02 10.95
N PRO A 211 -19.83 -9.42 11.23
CA PRO A 211 -20.91 -9.28 10.26
C PRO A 211 -21.57 -7.89 10.24
N LEU A 212 -21.27 -7.00 11.20
CA LEU A 212 -21.75 -5.63 11.18
C LEU A 212 -21.08 -4.89 10.01
N ASP A 213 -21.86 -4.15 9.24
CA ASP A 213 -21.42 -3.43 8.02
C ASP A 213 -20.67 -4.27 6.99
N ALA A 214 -20.79 -5.61 7.09
CA ALA A 214 -20.14 -6.54 6.18
C ALA A 214 -20.87 -6.63 4.82
N LEU A 215 -20.10 -6.55 3.74
CA LEU A 215 -20.58 -6.60 2.37
C LEU A 215 -19.86 -7.74 1.57
N PRO A 216 -20.59 -8.44 0.67
CA PRO A 216 -22.04 -8.29 0.38
C PRO A 216 -22.90 -8.74 1.55
N SER A 217 -23.89 -7.93 1.90
CA SER A 217 -24.70 -8.15 3.12
C SER A 217 -25.48 -9.47 3.11
N SER A 218 -25.91 -9.93 1.93
CA SER A 218 -26.61 -11.21 1.76
C SER A 218 -25.73 -12.44 2.05
N LEU A 219 -24.43 -12.30 1.95
CA LEU A 219 -23.44 -13.36 2.23
C LEU A 219 -22.79 -13.18 3.61
N CYS A 220 -22.25 -11.98 3.87
CA CYS A 220 -21.37 -11.69 5.00
C CYS A 220 -22.03 -10.89 6.12
N GLY A 221 -23.14 -10.16 5.85
CA GLY A 221 -23.82 -9.34 6.84
C GLY A 221 -24.50 -10.13 7.96
N ALA A 222 -25.09 -9.44 8.93
CA ALA A 222 -25.69 -10.05 10.14
C ALA A 222 -26.76 -11.12 9.85
N LYS A 223 -27.43 -11.04 8.69
CA LYS A 223 -28.37 -12.05 8.18
C LYS A 223 -27.79 -12.86 7.02
N GLY A 224 -26.51 -12.72 6.72
CA GLY A 224 -25.82 -13.37 5.64
C GLY A 224 -25.63 -14.87 5.88
N THR A 225 -25.57 -15.63 4.78
CA THR A 225 -25.47 -17.11 4.81
C THR A 225 -24.10 -17.61 5.29
N ALA A 226 -23.06 -16.76 5.27
CA ALA A 226 -21.69 -17.09 5.66
C ALA A 226 -21.08 -16.06 6.64
N LYS A 227 -21.92 -15.38 7.44
CA LYS A 227 -21.52 -14.28 8.32
C LYS A 227 -20.34 -14.56 9.24
N GLU A 228 -20.16 -15.82 9.68
CA GLU A 228 -19.08 -16.24 10.57
C GLU A 228 -17.81 -16.69 9.80
N GLU A 229 -17.87 -16.73 8.45
CA GLU A 229 -16.77 -17.20 7.61
C GLU A 229 -16.15 -16.08 6.78
N CYS A 230 -16.79 -14.93 6.66
CA CYS A 230 -16.30 -13.80 5.88
C CYS A 230 -15.17 -13.07 6.64
N VAL A 231 -13.93 -13.25 6.19
CA VAL A 231 -12.78 -12.65 6.88
C VAL A 231 -12.62 -11.17 6.55
N ARG A 232 -12.08 -10.42 7.51
CA ARG A 232 -11.76 -8.99 7.37
C ARG A 232 -10.67 -8.79 6.32
N THR A 233 -10.68 -7.62 5.69
CA THR A 233 -9.73 -7.21 4.65
C THR A 233 -8.42 -6.68 5.22
N VAL A 234 -8.43 -6.12 6.42
CA VAL A 234 -7.25 -5.50 7.07
C VAL A 234 -6.04 -6.45 7.16
N PRO A 235 -6.15 -7.71 7.63
CA PRO A 235 -4.98 -8.60 7.63
C PRO A 235 -4.67 -9.15 6.23
N PRO A 236 -3.43 -9.04 5.73
CA PRO A 236 -3.01 -9.75 4.51
C PRO A 236 -2.93 -11.26 4.75
N ARG A 237 -3.09 -12.03 3.67
CA ARG A 237 -3.00 -13.50 3.72
C ARG A 237 -2.31 -14.05 2.47
N GLU A 238 -2.28 -15.38 2.32
CA GLU A 238 -1.61 -16.04 1.19
C GLU A 238 -2.17 -15.65 -0.19
N ASN A 239 -3.36 -15.07 -0.25
CA ASN A 239 -4.01 -14.58 -1.48
C ASN A 239 -3.64 -13.12 -1.84
N GLY A 240 -2.72 -12.49 -1.15
CA GLY A 240 -2.49 -11.04 -1.16
C GLY A 240 -3.39 -10.34 -0.16
N GLY A 241 -4.18 -9.39 -0.59
CA GLY A 241 -5.01 -8.52 0.26
C GLY A 241 -4.25 -7.28 0.68
N ASN A 242 -4.43 -6.85 1.92
CA ASN A 242 -3.82 -5.63 2.45
C ASN A 242 -2.35 -5.86 2.82
N THR A 243 -1.49 -5.86 1.83
CA THR A 243 -0.04 -6.08 2.03
C THR A 243 0.73 -4.81 2.30
N ASP A 244 0.17 -3.65 1.96
CA ASP A 244 0.79 -2.32 2.04
C ASP A 244 2.22 -2.31 1.51
N SER A 245 2.39 -3.04 0.42
CA SER A 245 3.69 -3.21 -0.21
C SER A 245 3.92 -2.16 -1.28
N LYS A 246 4.92 -1.31 -1.08
CA LYS A 246 5.32 -0.24 -2.01
C LYS A 246 5.76 -0.78 -3.40
N GLU A 247 5.88 -2.08 -3.55
CA GLU A 247 6.19 -2.75 -4.81
C GLU A 247 4.97 -2.91 -5.73
N THR A 248 3.73 -2.63 -5.26
CA THR A 248 2.52 -2.69 -6.10
C THR A 248 2.30 -1.46 -6.99
N VAL A 249 3.38 -0.86 -7.46
CA VAL A 249 3.43 0.37 -8.28
C VAL A 249 3.23 0.09 -9.77
N VAL A 250 3.00 1.17 -10.54
CA VAL A 250 2.95 1.12 -12.01
C VAL A 250 4.21 0.47 -12.59
N GLY A 251 4.03 -0.47 -13.52
CA GLY A 251 5.10 -1.25 -14.16
C GLY A 251 5.40 -2.59 -13.48
N THR A 252 4.99 -2.80 -12.24
CA THR A 252 5.16 -4.08 -11.55
C THR A 252 4.13 -5.10 -12.05
N THR A 253 4.54 -6.35 -12.15
CA THR A 253 3.67 -7.51 -12.35
C THR A 253 3.55 -8.29 -11.05
N LEU A 254 2.31 -8.45 -10.58
CA LEU A 254 1.96 -9.18 -9.38
C LEU A 254 1.55 -10.61 -9.75
N LEU A 255 2.09 -11.60 -9.06
CA LEU A 255 1.79 -13.01 -9.30
C LEU A 255 0.94 -13.55 -8.16
N PHE A 256 -0.27 -14.01 -8.48
CA PHE A 256 -1.20 -14.57 -7.50
C PHE A 256 -1.52 -16.04 -7.80
N PRO A 257 -1.55 -16.92 -6.79
CA PRO A 257 -2.07 -18.27 -6.95
C PRO A 257 -3.61 -18.24 -7.10
N CYS A 258 -4.18 -18.94 -8.05
CA CYS A 258 -5.64 -19.06 -8.20
C CYS A 258 -6.18 -20.18 -7.31
N PHE A 259 -6.96 -19.81 -6.32
CA PHE A 259 -7.62 -20.74 -5.39
C PHE A 259 -9.02 -21.17 -5.84
N ILE A 260 -9.59 -20.47 -6.84
CA ILE A 260 -10.86 -20.74 -7.48
C ILE A 260 -10.76 -20.51 -8.99
N ASP A 261 -11.71 -21.02 -9.75
CA ASP A 261 -11.83 -20.72 -11.18
C ASP A 261 -12.09 -19.21 -11.39
N GLY A 262 -11.39 -18.60 -12.33
CA GLY A 262 -11.41 -17.17 -12.60
C GLY A 262 -10.59 -16.35 -11.62
N CYS A 263 -9.94 -16.93 -10.61
CA CYS A 263 -9.14 -16.32 -9.54
C CYS A 263 -9.87 -15.31 -8.67
N GLY A 264 -10.76 -14.45 -9.23
CA GLY A 264 -11.51 -13.44 -8.49
C GLY A 264 -10.62 -12.28 -8.00
N LEU A 265 -9.96 -11.60 -8.94
CA LEU A 265 -9.06 -10.45 -8.65
C LEU A 265 -9.84 -9.25 -8.10
N PHE A 266 -9.30 -8.60 -7.08
CA PHE A 266 -9.82 -7.36 -6.49
C PHE A 266 -8.71 -6.37 -6.16
N ALA A 267 -9.06 -5.09 -6.06
CA ALA A 267 -8.17 -4.05 -5.54
C ALA A 267 -8.96 -2.95 -4.80
N GLY A 268 -8.27 -2.24 -3.94
CA GLY A 268 -8.77 -1.09 -3.20
C GLY A 268 -7.64 -0.45 -2.41
N ASP A 269 -7.99 0.50 -1.51
CA ASP A 269 -7.02 1.03 -0.56
C ASP A 269 -5.75 1.52 -1.26
N VAL A 270 -5.93 2.47 -2.18
CA VAL A 270 -4.84 2.98 -2.99
C VAL A 270 -4.19 4.15 -2.28
N HIS A 271 -2.89 4.07 -2.10
CA HIS A 271 -2.10 5.13 -1.49
C HIS A 271 -1.42 5.98 -2.56
N PHE A 272 -1.47 7.31 -2.40
CA PHE A 272 -0.70 8.24 -3.23
C PHE A 272 0.79 8.13 -2.93
N ALA A 273 1.13 8.00 -1.66
CA ALA A 273 2.45 7.69 -1.13
C ALA A 273 2.32 7.14 0.30
N MET A 274 3.30 6.36 0.71
CA MET A 274 3.40 5.81 2.05
C MET A 274 4.86 5.58 2.40
N GLY A 275 5.25 5.83 3.64
CA GLY A 275 6.51 5.37 4.20
C GLY A 275 6.47 3.87 4.48
N GLY A 276 7.59 3.17 4.25
CA GLY A 276 7.67 1.74 4.55
C GLY A 276 7.39 1.44 6.03
N GLY A 277 6.31 0.71 6.30
CA GLY A 277 5.84 0.42 7.65
C GLY A 277 4.54 1.10 8.06
N GLU A 278 4.05 2.08 7.30
CA GLU A 278 2.74 2.73 7.50
C GLU A 278 2.45 3.08 8.98
N VAL A 279 3.40 3.73 9.61
CA VAL A 279 3.48 3.79 11.08
C VAL A 279 2.29 4.47 11.77
N ALA A 280 1.57 5.40 11.13
CA ALA A 280 0.35 6.00 11.67
C ALA A 280 -0.90 5.12 11.46
N GLY A 281 -0.80 4.08 10.63
CA GLY A 281 -1.89 3.19 10.26
C GLY A 281 -2.67 3.64 9.02
N THR A 282 -2.20 4.71 8.35
CA THR A 282 -2.68 5.18 7.04
C THR A 282 -1.51 5.75 6.24
N GLY A 283 -1.53 5.54 4.93
CA GLY A 283 -0.72 6.27 3.96
C GLY A 283 -1.34 7.64 3.63
N ILE A 284 -1.12 8.14 2.42
CA ILE A 284 -1.95 9.18 1.82
C ILE A 284 -3.09 8.46 1.11
N GLU A 285 -4.20 8.29 1.83
CA GLU A 285 -5.36 7.48 1.45
C GLU A 285 -6.18 8.18 0.37
N MET A 286 -6.37 7.53 -0.79
CA MET A 286 -7.08 8.15 -1.91
C MET A 286 -7.99 7.19 -2.67
N GLY A 287 -9.03 7.73 -3.28
CA GLY A 287 -9.70 7.09 -4.39
C GLY A 287 -8.84 7.15 -5.65
N ALA A 288 -8.95 6.15 -6.52
CA ALA A 288 -8.13 6.08 -7.73
C ALA A 288 -8.80 5.32 -8.87
N LYS A 289 -8.28 5.51 -10.10
CA LYS A 289 -8.53 4.63 -11.25
C LYS A 289 -7.30 3.79 -11.50
N VAL A 290 -7.39 2.51 -11.15
CA VAL A 290 -6.29 1.55 -11.30
C VAL A 290 -6.47 0.79 -12.60
N ARG A 291 -5.51 0.93 -13.52
CA ARG A 291 -5.51 0.26 -14.83
C ARG A 291 -4.63 -0.98 -14.78
N LEU A 292 -5.21 -2.13 -15.06
CA LEU A 292 -4.59 -3.44 -14.91
C LEU A 292 -4.69 -4.26 -16.20
N GLN A 293 -3.77 -5.21 -16.34
CA GLN A 293 -3.80 -6.25 -17.37
C GLN A 293 -3.44 -7.59 -16.73
N ALA A 294 -4.25 -8.63 -16.92
CA ALA A 294 -4.03 -9.95 -16.34
C ALA A 294 -3.69 -10.99 -17.40
N LYS A 295 -2.77 -11.91 -17.10
CA LYS A 295 -2.44 -13.10 -17.91
C LYS A 295 -2.54 -14.35 -17.05
N VAL A 296 -2.93 -15.49 -17.65
CA VAL A 296 -3.00 -16.78 -16.97
C VAL A 296 -1.66 -17.51 -17.15
N ILE A 297 -1.17 -18.10 -16.05
CA ILE A 297 0.00 -18.99 -16.02
C ILE A 297 -0.50 -20.38 -15.61
N PRO A 298 -0.73 -21.32 -16.55
CA PRO A 298 -1.24 -22.64 -16.25
C PRO A 298 -0.36 -23.41 -15.27
N GLY A 299 -0.96 -23.97 -14.20
CA GLY A 299 -0.28 -24.72 -13.15
C GLY A 299 0.66 -23.88 -12.28
N GLY A 300 0.63 -22.55 -12.42
CA GLY A 300 1.58 -21.62 -11.77
C GLY A 300 1.45 -21.55 -10.26
N ALA A 301 0.30 -21.85 -9.68
CA ALA A 301 0.08 -21.77 -8.23
C ALA A 301 1.03 -22.64 -7.41
N SER A 302 1.51 -23.77 -7.98
CA SER A 302 2.45 -24.67 -7.29
C SER A 302 3.79 -24.03 -6.92
N ARG A 303 4.11 -22.87 -7.50
CA ARG A 303 5.35 -22.12 -7.27
C ARG A 303 5.16 -20.92 -6.34
N LEU A 304 3.92 -20.65 -5.94
CA LEU A 304 3.56 -19.45 -5.18
C LEU A 304 2.97 -19.85 -3.84
N SER A 305 3.66 -19.53 -2.75
CA SER A 305 3.11 -19.68 -1.40
C SER A 305 2.24 -18.49 -0.96
N THR A 306 2.51 -17.32 -1.56
CA THR A 306 1.82 -16.05 -1.36
C THR A 306 1.84 -15.24 -2.67
N MET A 307 1.42 -13.99 -2.64
CA MET A 307 1.67 -13.04 -3.73
C MET A 307 3.18 -12.81 -3.93
N HIS A 308 3.63 -12.81 -5.17
CA HIS A 308 5.00 -12.43 -5.54
C HIS A 308 5.00 -11.20 -6.43
N PHE A 309 6.14 -10.52 -6.53
CA PHE A 309 6.35 -9.30 -7.29
C PHE A 309 7.47 -9.49 -8.31
N GLU A 310 7.24 -8.98 -9.53
CA GLU A 310 8.26 -8.93 -10.57
C GLU A 310 8.21 -7.54 -11.22
N GLY A 311 9.33 -6.85 -11.28
CA GLY A 311 9.40 -5.51 -11.83
C GLY A 311 10.83 -5.11 -12.20
N ASP A 312 10.96 -4.07 -13.01
CA ASP A 312 12.25 -3.47 -13.34
C ASP A 312 12.84 -2.78 -12.10
N ALA A 313 14.15 -2.91 -11.90
CA ALA A 313 14.88 -2.22 -10.83
C ALA A 313 14.72 -0.69 -10.87
N GLN A 314 14.46 -0.12 -12.06
CA GLN A 314 14.17 1.30 -12.22
C GLN A 314 12.87 1.74 -11.56
N LEU A 315 11.91 0.83 -11.31
CA LEU A 315 10.69 1.12 -10.57
C LEU A 315 10.95 1.43 -9.09
N LYS A 316 12.09 1.00 -8.55
CA LYS A 316 12.54 1.35 -7.20
C LYS A 316 13.22 2.71 -7.11
N THR A 317 13.41 3.41 -8.21
CA THR A 317 14.25 4.61 -8.33
C THR A 317 13.52 5.93 -8.18
N LEU A 318 12.42 5.98 -7.47
CA LEU A 318 12.07 7.20 -6.76
C LEU A 318 12.92 7.32 -5.48
N ALA A 319 14.22 6.98 -5.61
CA ALA A 319 15.17 7.28 -4.57
C ALA A 319 15.20 8.80 -4.36
N PRO A 320 15.08 9.29 -3.13
CA PRO A 320 15.16 10.72 -2.86
C PRO A 320 16.52 11.27 -3.30
N SER A 321 16.55 12.53 -3.72
CA SER A 321 17.81 13.23 -4.06
C SER A 321 18.70 13.34 -2.84
N SER A 322 18.10 13.41 -1.65
CA SER A 322 18.79 13.37 -0.37
C SER A 322 17.90 12.73 0.71
N PHE A 323 18.54 12.14 1.71
CA PHE A 323 17.84 11.53 2.83
C PHE A 323 18.48 11.92 4.17
N TYR A 324 17.74 11.72 5.25
CA TYR A 324 18.24 11.69 6.63
C TYR A 324 17.79 10.39 7.27
N ALA A 325 18.67 9.71 8.01
CA ALA A 325 18.35 8.42 8.58
C ALA A 325 18.75 8.33 10.06
N ILE A 326 17.94 7.63 10.84
CA ILE A 326 18.14 7.42 12.28
C ILE A 326 17.98 5.93 12.58
N SER A 327 18.91 5.36 13.36
CA SER A 327 18.83 3.98 13.81
C SER A 327 18.04 3.86 15.11
N GLY A 328 17.27 2.78 15.23
CA GLY A 328 16.65 2.31 16.46
C GLY A 328 17.22 0.96 16.86
N LEU A 329 17.43 0.77 18.16
CA LEU A 329 17.92 -0.45 18.79
C LEU A 329 16.86 -1.00 19.75
N PRO A 330 16.87 -2.28 20.12
CA PRO A 330 15.88 -2.91 21.01
C PRO A 330 16.13 -2.57 22.50
N ILE A 331 16.20 -1.27 22.80
CA ILE A 331 16.51 -0.73 24.14
C ILE A 331 15.29 0.01 24.67
N LYS A 332 14.90 -0.23 25.91
CA LYS A 332 13.82 0.43 26.64
C LYS A 332 14.26 0.80 28.06
N PRO A 333 13.54 1.69 28.74
CA PRO A 333 13.75 1.93 30.17
C PRO A 333 13.57 0.65 30.99
N GLU A 334 14.42 0.48 32.01
CA GLU A 334 14.24 -0.58 32.97
C GLU A 334 12.93 -0.40 33.75
N GLY A 335 12.23 -1.49 34.03
CA GLY A 335 10.94 -1.47 34.74
C GLY A 335 9.72 -1.23 33.86
N GLU A 336 9.88 -0.80 32.62
CA GLU A 336 8.75 -0.64 31.69
C GLU A 336 8.44 -1.97 30.98
N GLU A 337 7.15 -2.30 30.84
CA GLU A 337 6.72 -3.40 29.98
C GLU A 337 6.71 -2.91 28.51
N PRO A 338 7.20 -3.73 27.55
CA PRO A 338 7.12 -3.37 26.14
C PRO A 338 5.66 -3.37 25.69
N VAL A 339 5.23 -2.28 25.04
CA VAL A 339 3.82 -2.04 24.66
C VAL A 339 3.31 -3.09 23.67
N PHE A 340 4.18 -3.55 22.77
CA PHE A 340 3.88 -4.61 21.80
C PHE A 340 4.89 -5.73 21.99
N SER A 341 4.67 -6.55 23.00
CA SER A 341 5.58 -7.67 23.26
C SER A 341 5.12 -8.88 22.46
N THR A 342 6.03 -9.45 21.68
CA THR A 342 5.91 -10.81 21.16
C THR A 342 6.16 -11.86 22.25
N TYR A 343 6.59 -11.42 23.43
CA TYR A 343 6.90 -12.30 24.56
C TYR A 343 5.66 -12.53 25.43
N LEU A 344 5.29 -13.78 25.59
CA LEU A 344 4.33 -14.19 26.60
C LEU A 344 4.94 -14.00 27.98
N GLY A 345 4.41 -13.08 28.79
CA GLY A 345 4.89 -12.80 30.14
C GLY A 345 5.77 -11.54 30.24
N GLY A 346 5.23 -10.39 29.81
CA GLY A 346 5.89 -9.07 29.84
C GLY A 346 6.53 -8.71 31.18
N GLN A 347 5.99 -9.19 32.32
CA GLN A 347 6.57 -8.96 33.66
C GLN A 347 8.00 -9.50 33.82
N LYS A 348 8.36 -10.59 33.14
CA LYS A 348 9.72 -11.17 33.22
C LYS A 348 10.76 -10.32 32.47
N ILE A 349 10.35 -9.58 31.46
CA ILE A 349 11.24 -8.74 30.64
C ILE A 349 11.19 -7.28 31.04
N ALA A 350 10.23 -6.87 31.90
CA ALA A 350 10.14 -5.48 32.40
C ALA A 350 11.46 -4.98 33.03
N PRO A 351 12.19 -5.77 33.85
CA PRO A 351 13.48 -5.35 34.43
C PRO A 351 14.62 -5.20 33.42
N LEU A 352 14.47 -5.75 32.20
CA LEU A 352 15.55 -5.71 31.21
C LEU A 352 15.52 -4.39 30.42
N ALA A 353 16.67 -3.76 30.26
CA ALA A 353 16.81 -2.58 29.41
C ALA A 353 17.00 -2.95 27.93
N ASN A 354 17.54 -4.12 27.63
CA ASN A 354 17.81 -4.59 26.27
C ASN A 354 17.04 -5.88 25.99
N LEU A 355 16.30 -5.92 24.89
CA LEU A 355 15.49 -7.08 24.49
C LEU A 355 16.07 -7.84 23.28
N SER A 356 17.37 -7.68 23.01
CA SER A 356 18.17 -8.49 22.07
C SER A 356 17.59 -8.51 20.64
N GLU A 357 16.77 -9.51 20.30
CA GLU A 357 16.23 -9.73 18.95
C GLU A 357 14.83 -9.10 18.75
N ASP A 358 14.38 -8.20 19.64
CA ASP A 358 13.09 -7.53 19.51
C ASP A 358 13.13 -6.46 18.40
N LEU A 359 12.87 -6.90 17.18
CA LEU A 359 12.83 -6.05 15.99
C LEU A 359 11.69 -5.00 16.07
N THR A 360 10.59 -5.33 16.75
CA THR A 360 9.46 -4.41 16.95
C THR A 360 9.86 -3.24 17.83
N LEU A 361 10.59 -3.50 18.92
CA LEU A 361 11.12 -2.44 19.78
C LEU A 361 12.16 -1.58 19.04
N ALA A 362 13.03 -2.20 18.23
CA ALA A 362 14.00 -1.46 17.42
C ALA A 362 13.30 -0.53 16.41
N ALA A 363 12.26 -1.01 15.72
CA ALA A 363 11.46 -0.22 14.78
C ALA A 363 10.73 0.94 15.49
N ARG A 364 10.14 0.67 16.67
CA ARG A 364 9.49 1.69 17.50
C ARG A 364 10.45 2.81 17.87
N ASN A 365 11.63 2.46 18.33
CA ASN A 365 12.65 3.44 18.71
C ASN A 365 13.16 4.24 17.51
N ALA A 366 13.37 3.61 16.36
CA ALA A 366 13.70 4.33 15.12
C ALA A 366 12.64 5.36 14.76
N THR A 367 11.36 4.98 14.86
CA THR A 367 10.22 5.87 14.54
C THR A 367 10.14 7.03 15.53
N LEU A 368 10.21 6.78 16.83
CA LEU A 368 10.16 7.82 17.87
C LEU A 368 11.33 8.81 17.73
N ASN A 369 12.55 8.32 17.50
CA ASN A 369 13.72 9.16 17.26
C ASN A 369 13.56 10.04 16.02
N MET A 370 12.94 9.52 14.96
CA MET A 370 12.65 10.30 13.74
C MET A 370 11.59 11.38 14.02
N ILE A 371 10.55 11.06 14.77
CA ILE A 371 9.53 12.05 15.19
C ILE A 371 10.20 13.19 15.98
N ASP A 372 11.01 12.87 16.97
CA ASP A 372 11.72 13.87 17.79
C ASP A 372 12.67 14.74 16.95
N PHE A 373 13.34 14.15 15.95
CA PHE A 373 14.14 14.89 14.97
C PHE A 373 13.30 15.86 14.15
N LEU A 374 12.14 15.41 13.62
CA LEU A 374 11.24 16.26 12.82
C LEU A 374 10.67 17.41 13.64
N VAL A 375 10.25 17.17 14.87
CA VAL A 375 9.79 18.21 15.80
C VAL A 375 10.89 19.23 16.04
N THR A 376 12.10 18.75 16.38
CA THR A 376 13.21 19.64 16.80
C THR A 376 13.78 20.43 15.63
N THR A 377 13.88 19.86 14.44
CA THR A 377 14.60 20.48 13.29
C THR A 377 13.68 21.14 12.28
N LYS A 378 12.41 20.71 12.22
CA LYS A 378 11.43 21.23 11.26
C LYS A 378 10.29 22.00 11.89
N GLY A 379 10.23 22.06 13.23
CA GLY A 379 9.19 22.78 13.95
C GLY A 379 7.79 22.20 13.79
N LEU A 380 7.68 20.92 13.40
CA LEU A 380 6.40 20.22 13.29
C LEU A 380 5.84 19.90 14.67
N THR A 381 4.52 19.79 14.80
CA THR A 381 3.94 19.15 15.99
C THR A 381 4.28 17.65 16.00
N ARG A 382 4.10 16.99 17.13
CA ARG A 382 4.36 15.54 17.22
C ARG A 382 3.44 14.75 16.28
N GLU A 383 2.18 15.15 16.17
CA GLU A 383 1.19 14.54 15.28
C GLU A 383 1.55 14.75 13.82
N GLN A 384 1.95 15.97 13.42
CA GLN A 384 2.43 16.25 12.07
C GLN A 384 3.67 15.42 11.73
N ALA A 385 4.61 15.31 12.67
CA ALA A 385 5.82 14.51 12.50
C ALA A 385 5.49 13.01 12.37
N TYR A 386 4.52 12.52 13.12
CA TYR A 386 4.07 11.12 13.03
C TYR A 386 3.37 10.83 11.71
N VAL A 387 2.46 11.72 11.27
CA VAL A 387 1.83 11.63 9.94
C VAL A 387 2.89 11.69 8.83
N LEU A 388 3.85 12.62 8.91
CA LEU A 388 4.93 12.72 7.92
C LEU A 388 5.80 11.45 7.91
N ALA A 389 6.06 10.86 9.08
CA ALA A 389 6.77 9.59 9.16
C ALA A 389 5.99 8.47 8.46
N SER A 390 4.66 8.44 8.60
CA SER A 390 3.82 7.43 7.94
C SER A 390 3.84 7.52 6.41
N VAL A 391 3.99 8.71 5.84
CA VAL A 391 3.90 8.93 4.38
C VAL A 391 5.25 9.07 3.68
N ALA A 392 6.35 9.36 4.40
CA ALA A 392 7.64 9.73 3.80
C ALA A 392 8.88 9.18 4.51
N VAL A 393 8.72 8.30 5.50
CA VAL A 393 9.84 7.64 6.19
C VAL A 393 9.75 6.13 5.98
N ASP A 394 10.81 5.54 5.43
CA ASP A 394 10.92 4.09 5.26
C ASP A 394 11.59 3.45 6.49
N LEU A 395 10.96 2.43 7.07
CA LEU A 395 11.58 1.56 8.07
C LEU A 395 12.28 0.40 7.38
N ASN A 396 13.60 0.37 7.44
CA ASN A 396 14.42 -0.68 6.85
C ASN A 396 15.07 -1.52 7.94
N ILE A 397 14.96 -2.83 7.82
CA ILE A 397 15.73 -3.75 8.65
C ILE A 397 17.21 -3.60 8.25
N ALA A 398 18.04 -3.06 9.16
CA ALA A 398 19.47 -2.89 8.92
C ALA A 398 20.20 -4.24 9.07
N GLN A 399 19.92 -4.99 10.15
CA GLN A 399 20.43 -6.33 10.38
C GLN A 399 19.60 -7.05 11.47
N VAL A 400 19.60 -8.37 11.46
CA VAL A 400 18.83 -9.24 12.38
C VAL A 400 19.72 -10.30 13.05
N VAL A 401 21.03 -10.13 13.02
CA VAL A 401 22.00 -11.16 13.42
C VAL A 401 22.95 -10.70 14.53
N ASP A 402 23.14 -9.40 14.72
CA ASP A 402 24.13 -8.86 15.66
C ASP A 402 23.54 -8.68 17.06
N VAL A 403 23.25 -9.80 17.71
CA VAL A 403 22.78 -9.79 19.10
C VAL A 403 23.85 -9.18 20.03
N PRO A 404 23.46 -8.44 21.06
CA PRO A 404 22.11 -8.24 21.56
C PRO A 404 21.39 -7.00 20.98
N ASN A 405 21.78 -6.47 19.84
CA ASN A 405 21.22 -5.23 19.27
C ASN A 405 20.92 -5.37 17.77
N VAL A 406 19.83 -6.07 17.45
CA VAL A 406 19.27 -5.97 16.09
C VAL A 406 18.90 -4.51 15.76
N GLY A 407 18.93 -4.12 14.50
CA GLY A 407 18.81 -2.72 14.09
C GLY A 407 17.73 -2.47 13.04
N VAL A 408 16.98 -1.39 13.24
CA VAL A 408 16.06 -0.81 12.24
C VAL A 408 16.50 0.62 11.98
N THR A 409 16.50 1.03 10.70
CA THR A 409 16.81 2.40 10.30
C THR A 409 15.56 3.06 9.73
N ALA A 410 15.15 4.19 10.30
CA ALA A 410 14.13 5.07 9.76
C ALA A 410 14.79 6.04 8.76
N ILE A 411 14.37 6.03 7.50
CA ILE A 411 14.96 6.79 6.40
C ILE A 411 13.94 7.81 5.89
N LEU A 412 14.19 9.08 6.14
CA LEU A 412 13.35 10.20 5.71
C LEU A 412 13.77 10.67 4.31
N ASN A 413 12.81 10.72 3.40
CA ASN A 413 12.94 11.43 2.13
C ASN A 413 12.95 12.95 2.37
N ARG A 414 14.08 13.62 2.10
CA ARG A 414 14.20 15.08 2.31
C ARG A 414 13.59 15.92 1.19
N ASP A 415 13.27 15.32 0.04
CA ASP A 415 12.67 16.04 -1.10
C ASP A 415 11.21 16.45 -0.83
N VAL A 416 10.62 15.96 0.26
CA VAL A 416 9.29 16.38 0.74
C VAL A 416 9.28 17.81 1.25
N PHE A 417 10.43 18.35 1.70
CA PHE A 417 10.55 19.72 2.17
C PHE A 417 10.81 20.65 0.98
N LYS A 418 9.89 21.57 0.75
CA LYS A 418 10.03 22.62 -0.26
C LYS A 418 10.46 23.91 0.45
N GLU A 419 11.58 24.44 0.01
CA GLU A 419 12.09 25.74 0.48
C GLU A 419 11.17 26.88 0.04
#